data_68937d9a2b8b06abe7082ad5db32422f
#
_entry.id   68937d9a2b8b06abe7082ad5db32422f
#
_cell.length_a   1.000
_cell.length_b   1.000
_cell.length_c   1.000
_cell.angle_alpha   90.00
_cell.angle_beta   90.00
_cell.angle_gamma   90.00
#
_symmetry.space_group_name_H-M   'P 1'
#
loop_
_entity.id
_entity.type
_entity.pdbx_description
1 polymer ?
#
loop_
_entity_poly.entity_id
_entity_poly.type
_entity_poly.pdbx_seq_one_letter_code
_entity_poly.pdbx_strand_id
1 'polypeptide(L)'
;RKNGLETIKAIKLIKDRYPQVHLILGISNVSFGLSSAARVVLNSIFLNEAIKAGLDSAIVSPSKILPLNKISEEEIKICIDLIYDKRVIINNVCTYDPLTTLTSYFDDSNNISNKSIKKEDLNLPIEDKLKNHIIDGEKTDLHSNLDLALKTYKPLIIINEYLLSGMKVVGELFGSGQMQLPFVLQSAETMKY
;
A
#
# COMPACT_ATOMS: atom_id res chain seq x y z
N ARG A 1 6.33 11.21 -18.90
CA ARG A 1 6.01 11.81 -17.59
C ARG A 1 4.54 12.20 -17.47
N LYS A 2 3.90 12.72 -18.50
CA LYS A 2 2.47 13.08 -18.49
C LYS A 2 1.52 11.86 -18.56
N ASN A 3 2.02 10.68 -18.86
CA ASN A 3 1.18 9.50 -19.11
C ASN A 3 0.30 9.13 -17.91
N GLY A 4 0.81 9.21 -16.68
CA GLY A 4 0.02 8.93 -15.48
C GLY A 4 -1.18 9.87 -15.33
N LEU A 5 -0.94 11.17 -15.43
CA LEU A 5 -1.98 12.21 -15.38
C LEU A 5 -3.03 12.02 -16.48
N GLU A 6 -2.60 11.81 -17.73
CA GLU A 6 -3.51 11.64 -18.85
C GLU A 6 -4.33 10.34 -18.75
N THR A 7 -3.75 9.28 -18.20
CA THR A 7 -4.47 8.04 -17.92
C THR A 7 -5.57 8.25 -16.87
N ILE A 8 -5.27 8.93 -15.76
CA ILE A 8 -6.27 9.24 -14.72
C ILE A 8 -7.39 10.11 -15.29
N LYS A 9 -7.05 11.14 -16.08
CA LYS A 9 -8.05 11.98 -16.76
C LYS A 9 -8.91 11.17 -17.73
N ALA A 10 -8.30 10.29 -18.52
CA ALA A 10 -9.03 9.45 -19.49
C ALA A 10 -10.03 8.52 -18.79
N ILE A 11 -9.62 7.86 -17.68
CA ILE A 11 -10.51 7.02 -16.86
C ILE A 11 -11.74 7.83 -16.45
N LYS A 12 -11.52 9.01 -15.85
CA LYS A 12 -12.60 9.88 -15.39
C LYS A 12 -13.52 10.30 -16.53
N LEU A 13 -12.97 10.79 -17.63
CA LEU A 13 -13.76 11.24 -18.79
C LEU A 13 -14.60 10.10 -19.39
N ILE A 14 -14.06 8.89 -19.50
CA ILE A 14 -14.80 7.75 -20.03
C ILE A 14 -15.93 7.37 -19.08
N LYS A 15 -15.68 7.32 -17.77
CA LYS A 15 -16.71 7.00 -16.78
C LYS A 15 -17.81 8.05 -16.71
N ASP A 16 -17.47 9.34 -16.80
CA ASP A 16 -18.45 10.42 -16.82
C ASP A 16 -19.34 10.35 -18.08
N ARG A 17 -18.76 9.97 -19.22
CA ARG A 17 -19.49 9.91 -20.50
C ARG A 17 -20.22 8.59 -20.73
N TYR A 18 -19.66 7.49 -20.22
CA TYR A 18 -20.14 6.12 -20.42
C TYR A 18 -20.11 5.35 -19.10
N PRO A 19 -21.01 5.63 -18.13
CA PRO A 19 -20.97 5.06 -16.79
C PRO A 19 -21.05 3.53 -16.75
N GLN A 20 -21.70 2.91 -17.73
CA GLN A 20 -21.91 1.47 -17.85
C GLN A 20 -20.67 0.70 -18.40
N VAL A 21 -19.68 1.41 -18.94
CA VAL A 21 -18.47 0.76 -19.48
C VAL A 21 -17.53 0.40 -18.35
N HIS A 22 -17.02 -0.83 -18.38
CA HIS A 22 -16.00 -1.29 -17.43
C HIS A 22 -14.60 -1.04 -17.98
N LEU A 23 -13.76 -0.44 -17.16
CA LEU A 23 -12.38 -0.09 -17.49
C LEU A 23 -11.40 -1.04 -16.80
N ILE A 24 -10.44 -1.56 -17.56
CA ILE A 24 -9.33 -2.35 -17.06
C ILE A 24 -8.00 -1.69 -17.43
N LEU A 25 -7.06 -1.68 -16.49
CA LEU A 25 -5.74 -1.04 -16.67
C LEU A 25 -4.58 -1.94 -16.22
N GLY A 26 -3.52 -1.99 -17.01
CA GLY A 26 -2.23 -2.54 -16.61
C GLY A 26 -1.44 -1.52 -15.80
N ILE A 27 -1.36 -1.70 -14.48
CA ILE A 27 -0.80 -0.71 -13.55
C ILE A 27 0.71 -0.56 -13.69
N SER A 28 1.45 -1.66 -13.87
CA SER A 28 2.91 -1.66 -13.82
C SER A 28 3.61 -0.84 -14.92
N ASN A 29 2.88 -0.46 -15.96
CA ASN A 29 3.42 0.34 -17.06
C ASN A 29 3.85 1.75 -16.63
N VAL A 30 3.19 2.34 -15.62
CA VAL A 30 3.53 3.69 -15.11
C VAL A 30 4.91 3.76 -14.46
N SER A 31 5.40 2.63 -13.95
CA SER A 31 6.64 2.53 -13.17
C SER A 31 7.80 1.88 -13.95
N PHE A 32 7.65 1.69 -15.27
CA PHE A 32 8.69 1.07 -16.08
C PHE A 32 10.02 1.84 -15.99
N GLY A 33 11.11 1.11 -15.75
CA GLY A 33 12.47 1.67 -15.62
C GLY A 33 12.87 2.13 -14.22
N LEU A 34 11.95 2.06 -13.23
CA LEU A 34 12.27 2.36 -11.83
C LEU A 34 12.82 1.12 -11.08
N SER A 35 13.48 1.36 -9.94
CA SER A 35 13.93 0.31 -9.02
C SER A 35 12.74 -0.50 -8.50
N SER A 36 12.98 -1.75 -8.07
CA SER A 36 11.90 -2.63 -7.60
C SER A 36 11.09 -2.04 -6.45
N ALA A 37 11.75 -1.37 -5.48
CA ALA A 37 11.11 -0.74 -4.34
C ALA A 37 10.23 0.46 -4.79
N ALA A 38 10.78 1.37 -5.60
CA ALA A 38 10.03 2.51 -6.15
C ALA A 38 8.81 2.06 -6.96
N ARG A 39 8.93 0.94 -7.70
CA ARG A 39 7.81 0.38 -8.48
C ARG A 39 6.66 -0.09 -7.60
N VAL A 40 6.95 -0.75 -6.50
CA VAL A 40 5.93 -1.24 -5.56
C VAL A 40 5.12 -0.05 -5.02
N VAL A 41 5.80 0.98 -4.55
CA VAL A 41 5.16 2.17 -3.98
C VAL A 41 4.38 2.95 -5.03
N LEU A 42 5.00 3.27 -6.16
CA LEU A 42 4.33 4.03 -7.23
C LEU A 42 3.12 3.30 -7.81
N ASN A 43 3.22 1.98 -8.04
CA ASN A 43 2.10 1.19 -8.54
C ASN A 43 0.92 1.17 -7.55
N SER A 44 1.20 1.08 -6.25
CA SER A 44 0.18 1.06 -5.20
C SER A 44 -0.59 2.37 -5.15
N ILE A 45 0.12 3.50 -5.20
CA ILE A 45 -0.49 4.83 -5.19
C ILE A 45 -1.23 5.10 -6.50
N PHE A 46 -0.64 4.72 -7.66
CA PHE A 46 -1.29 4.90 -8.96
C PHE A 46 -2.58 4.07 -9.08
N LEU A 47 -2.58 2.83 -8.57
CA LEU A 47 -3.79 2.01 -8.50
C LEU A 47 -4.88 2.69 -7.67
N ASN A 48 -4.53 3.24 -6.51
CA ASN A 48 -5.49 3.95 -5.66
C ASN A 48 -6.08 5.20 -6.36
N GLU A 49 -5.26 6.00 -7.02
CA GLU A 49 -5.72 7.17 -7.78
C GLU A 49 -6.57 6.78 -8.99
N ALA A 50 -6.24 5.66 -9.67
CA ALA A 50 -7.04 5.13 -10.77
C ALA A 50 -8.43 4.64 -10.30
N ILE A 51 -8.49 3.95 -9.13
CA ILE A 51 -9.77 3.54 -8.51
C ILE A 51 -10.62 4.76 -8.15
N LYS A 52 -10.03 5.79 -7.54
CA LYS A 52 -10.73 7.06 -7.25
C LYS A 52 -11.29 7.74 -8.51
N ALA A 53 -10.60 7.58 -9.66
CA ALA A 53 -11.05 8.10 -10.95
C ALA A 53 -12.15 7.26 -11.60
N GLY A 54 -12.46 6.05 -11.06
CA GLY A 54 -13.50 5.16 -11.54
C GLY A 54 -13.01 3.92 -12.28
N LEU A 55 -11.75 3.49 -12.08
CA LEU A 55 -11.25 2.23 -12.64
C LEU A 55 -11.98 1.04 -11.99
N ASP A 56 -12.47 0.10 -12.80
CA ASP A 56 -13.22 -1.07 -12.32
C ASP A 56 -12.32 -2.29 -12.06
N SER A 57 -11.26 -2.46 -12.86
CA SER A 57 -10.38 -3.63 -12.79
C SER A 57 -8.94 -3.26 -13.11
N ALA A 58 -7.99 -4.01 -12.54
CA ALA A 58 -6.58 -3.78 -12.75
C ALA A 58 -5.81 -5.08 -12.97
N ILE A 59 -4.84 -5.05 -13.89
CA ILE A 59 -3.86 -6.13 -14.06
C ILE A 59 -2.65 -5.78 -13.24
N VAL A 60 -2.45 -6.49 -12.12
CA VAL A 60 -1.37 -6.27 -11.17
C VAL A 60 -0.85 -7.60 -10.62
N SER A 61 0.37 -7.59 -10.08
CA SER A 61 0.84 -8.66 -9.18
C SER A 61 0.41 -8.30 -7.75
N PRO A 62 -0.52 -9.04 -7.11
CA PRO A 62 -1.03 -8.69 -5.79
C PRO A 62 0.07 -8.57 -4.73
N SER A 63 1.10 -9.43 -4.80
CA SER A 63 2.24 -9.42 -3.88
C SER A 63 3.14 -8.16 -4.02
N LYS A 64 2.93 -7.34 -5.05
CA LYS A 64 3.70 -6.12 -5.32
C LYS A 64 2.85 -4.85 -5.19
N ILE A 65 1.73 -4.95 -4.53
CA ILE A 65 0.87 -3.81 -4.18
C ILE A 65 0.82 -3.72 -2.67
N LEU A 66 1.02 -2.53 -2.15
CA LEU A 66 0.94 -2.24 -0.72
C LEU A 66 -0.36 -1.45 -0.41
N PRO A 67 -0.98 -1.70 0.74
CA PRO A 67 -2.01 -0.81 1.25
C PRO A 67 -1.39 0.54 1.63
N LEU A 68 -2.15 1.64 1.50
CA LEU A 68 -1.62 3.00 1.68
C LEU A 68 -1.09 3.26 3.10
N ASN A 69 -1.66 2.61 4.11
CA ASN A 69 -1.22 2.72 5.49
C ASN A 69 0.19 2.16 5.76
N LYS A 70 0.75 1.38 4.81
CA LYS A 70 2.13 0.90 4.85
C LYS A 70 3.12 1.76 4.04
N ILE A 71 2.65 2.83 3.45
CA ILE A 71 3.45 3.75 2.64
C ILE A 71 3.57 5.07 3.42
N SER A 72 4.77 5.58 3.57
CA SER A 72 4.98 6.83 4.30
C SER A 72 4.31 8.03 3.60
N GLU A 73 3.94 9.05 4.37
CA GLU A 73 3.34 10.27 3.81
C GLU A 73 4.25 10.97 2.79
N GLU A 74 5.56 10.90 3.01
CA GLU A 74 6.55 11.45 2.09
C GLU A 74 6.57 10.72 0.76
N GLU A 75 6.59 9.38 0.77
CA GLU A 75 6.49 8.54 -0.43
C GLU A 75 5.19 8.78 -1.18
N ILE A 76 4.06 8.86 -0.46
CA ILE A 76 2.75 9.20 -1.05
C ILE A 76 2.82 10.55 -1.76
N LYS A 77 3.38 11.57 -1.11
CA LYS A 77 3.51 12.92 -1.68
C LYS A 77 4.35 12.92 -2.95
N ILE A 78 5.55 12.32 -2.92
CA ILE A 78 6.46 12.28 -4.07
C ILE A 78 5.80 11.53 -5.24
N CYS A 79 5.13 10.41 -4.98
CA CYS A 79 4.44 9.64 -6.02
C CYS A 79 3.24 10.38 -6.60
N ILE A 80 2.44 11.06 -5.78
CA ILE A 80 1.34 11.90 -6.25
C ILE A 80 1.88 13.04 -7.13
N ASP A 81 2.94 13.71 -6.71
CA ASP A 81 3.57 14.78 -7.49
C ASP A 81 4.09 14.26 -8.84
N LEU A 82 4.60 13.01 -8.88
CA LEU A 82 5.02 12.36 -10.12
C LEU A 82 3.83 12.00 -11.02
N ILE A 83 2.76 11.38 -10.48
CA ILE A 83 1.56 10.98 -11.21
C ILE A 83 0.91 12.19 -11.86
N TYR A 84 0.80 13.30 -11.12
CA TYR A 84 0.16 14.54 -11.57
C TYR A 84 1.12 15.53 -12.25
N ASP A 85 2.37 15.12 -12.53
CA ASP A 85 3.42 15.92 -13.22
C ASP A 85 3.62 17.31 -12.58
N LYS A 86 3.68 17.39 -11.27
CA LYS A 86 3.88 18.64 -10.52
C LYS A 86 5.34 19.09 -10.50
N ARG A 87 5.96 19.20 -11.67
CA ARG A 87 7.30 19.78 -11.80
C ARG A 87 7.25 21.28 -11.59
N VAL A 88 8.28 21.82 -10.96
CA VAL A 88 8.47 23.28 -10.83
C VAL A 88 9.57 23.73 -11.77
N ILE A 89 9.21 24.62 -12.70
CA ILE A 89 10.13 25.20 -13.68
C ILE A 89 10.19 26.70 -13.44
N ILE A 90 11.38 27.22 -13.09
CA ILE A 90 11.62 28.65 -12.89
C ILE A 90 12.68 29.07 -13.89
N ASN A 91 12.43 30.14 -14.68
CA ASN A 91 13.36 30.66 -15.70
C ASN A 91 13.91 29.58 -16.64
N ASN A 92 13.05 28.69 -17.16
CA ASN A 92 13.41 27.54 -17.99
C ASN A 92 14.32 26.49 -17.33
N VAL A 93 14.57 26.59 -16.01
CA VAL A 93 15.31 25.59 -15.25
C VAL A 93 14.33 24.80 -14.40
N CYS A 94 14.39 23.46 -14.49
CA CYS A 94 13.59 22.58 -13.62
C CYS A 94 14.22 22.58 -12.22
N THR A 95 13.54 23.23 -11.25
CA THR A 95 13.98 23.32 -9.85
C THR A 95 13.48 22.19 -9.00
N TYR A 96 12.36 21.54 -9.40
CA TYR A 96 11.83 20.36 -8.74
C TYR A 96 11.31 19.37 -9.78
N ASP A 97 11.86 18.16 -9.76
CA ASP A 97 11.42 17.03 -10.60
C ASP A 97 11.06 15.84 -9.70
N PRO A 98 9.76 15.49 -9.58
CA PRO A 98 9.33 14.38 -8.76
C PRO A 98 9.96 13.03 -9.15
N LEU A 99 10.34 12.84 -10.41
CA LEU A 99 10.99 11.60 -10.86
C LEU A 99 12.41 11.48 -10.29
N THR A 100 13.17 12.56 -10.35
CA THR A 100 14.52 12.59 -9.78
C THR A 100 14.45 12.43 -8.26
N THR A 101 13.49 13.11 -7.60
CA THR A 101 13.26 12.97 -6.17
C THR A 101 12.91 11.53 -5.79
N LEU A 102 12.02 10.86 -6.55
CA LEU A 102 11.64 9.47 -6.29
C LEU A 102 12.83 8.51 -6.46
N THR A 103 13.62 8.67 -7.53
CA THR A 103 14.79 7.80 -7.76
C THR A 103 15.84 7.99 -6.67
N SER A 104 16.20 9.22 -6.32
CA SER A 104 17.16 9.49 -5.24
C SER A 104 16.67 8.94 -3.90
N TYR A 105 15.39 9.12 -3.56
CA TYR A 105 14.80 8.62 -2.33
C TYR A 105 14.97 7.10 -2.19
N PHE A 106 14.73 6.34 -3.27
CA PHE A 106 14.85 4.89 -3.24
C PHE A 106 16.28 4.38 -3.47
N ASP A 107 17.18 5.15 -4.07
CA ASP A 107 18.60 4.82 -4.18
C ASP A 107 19.31 5.00 -2.84
N ASP A 108 19.04 6.08 -2.12
CA ASP A 108 19.55 6.31 -0.75
C ASP A 108 18.96 5.31 0.26
N SER A 109 17.69 4.93 0.11
CA SER A 109 17.00 3.95 0.97
C SER A 109 17.55 2.53 0.83
N ASN A 110 18.10 2.14 -0.34
CA ASN A 110 18.76 0.84 -0.51
C ASN A 110 20.00 0.68 0.41
N ASN A 111 20.57 1.77 0.90
CA ASN A 111 21.61 1.76 1.92
C ASN A 111 21.08 1.69 3.36
N ILE A 112 19.81 2.01 3.59
CA ILE A 112 19.19 2.10 4.94
C ILE A 112 18.19 0.96 5.19
N SER A 113 17.42 0.53 4.16
CA SER A 113 16.28 -0.38 4.35
C SER A 113 16.62 -1.85 4.58
N ASN A 114 17.88 -2.28 4.41
CA ASN A 114 18.32 -3.59 4.90
C ASN A 114 18.46 -3.66 6.44
N LYS A 115 18.24 -2.56 7.15
CA LYS A 115 18.42 -2.47 8.61
C LYS A 115 17.15 -2.15 9.42
N SER A 116 16.10 -1.58 8.85
CA SER A 116 15.00 -1.03 9.67
C SER A 116 13.72 -1.89 9.74
N ILE A 117 13.38 -2.66 8.71
CA ILE A 117 12.11 -3.42 8.69
C ILE A 117 12.09 -4.63 9.62
N LYS A 118 13.27 -5.15 10.05
CA LYS A 118 13.36 -6.30 10.98
C LYS A 118 13.62 -5.96 12.44
N LYS A 119 13.82 -4.69 12.81
CA LYS A 119 14.19 -4.33 14.20
C LYS A 119 13.02 -3.83 15.06
N GLU A 120 11.94 -3.31 14.49
CA GLU A 120 10.80 -2.83 15.28
C GLU A 120 9.89 -3.95 15.77
N ASP A 121 9.75 -5.05 15.02
CA ASP A 121 8.92 -6.21 15.43
C ASP A 121 9.53 -7.07 16.55
N LEU A 122 10.83 -6.98 16.79
CA LEU A 122 11.49 -7.83 17.80
C LEU A 122 11.14 -7.45 19.25
N ASN A 123 10.72 -6.20 19.51
CA ASN A 123 10.47 -5.69 20.87
C ASN A 123 8.98 -5.40 21.17
N LEU A 124 8.05 -5.71 20.24
CA LEU A 124 6.64 -5.51 20.49
C LEU A 124 6.08 -6.54 21.49
N PRO A 125 5.16 -6.16 22.38
CA PRO A 125 4.37 -7.09 23.19
C PRO A 125 3.66 -8.12 22.31
N ILE A 126 3.43 -9.33 22.84
CA ILE A 126 2.81 -10.43 22.07
C ILE A 126 1.41 -10.07 21.57
N GLU A 127 0.69 -9.25 22.31
CA GLU A 127 -0.64 -8.72 22.00
C GLU A 127 -0.61 -7.90 20.72
N ASP A 128 0.34 -6.97 20.60
CA ASP A 128 0.51 -6.12 19.43
C ASP A 128 1.01 -6.92 18.22
N LYS A 129 1.88 -7.91 18.43
CA LYS A 129 2.30 -8.82 17.35
C LYS A 129 1.12 -9.57 16.76
N LEU A 130 0.25 -10.14 17.59
CA LEU A 130 -0.95 -10.85 17.12
C LEU A 130 -1.91 -9.93 16.38
N LYS A 131 -2.11 -8.71 16.87
CA LYS A 131 -2.91 -7.70 16.21
C LYS A 131 -2.33 -7.33 14.84
N ASN A 132 -1.02 -7.12 14.75
CA ASN A 132 -0.33 -6.79 13.51
C ASN A 132 -0.41 -7.92 12.48
N HIS A 133 -0.30 -9.20 12.89
CA HIS A 133 -0.53 -10.34 11.99
C HIS A 133 -1.85 -10.26 11.27
N ILE A 134 -2.91 -9.84 11.98
CA ILE A 134 -4.24 -9.69 11.36
C ILE A 134 -4.29 -8.46 10.46
N ILE A 135 -3.79 -7.30 10.91
CA ILE A 135 -3.79 -6.06 10.12
C ILE A 135 -3.02 -6.25 8.82
N ASP A 136 -1.86 -6.91 8.90
CA ASP A 136 -0.96 -7.14 7.78
C ASP A 136 -1.36 -8.34 6.92
N GLY A 137 -2.25 -9.18 7.41
CA GLY A 137 -2.64 -10.41 6.74
C GLY A 137 -1.48 -11.42 6.66
N GLU A 138 -0.50 -11.37 7.57
CA GLU A 138 0.70 -12.17 7.52
C GLU A 138 0.60 -13.41 8.40
N LYS A 139 0.91 -14.59 7.82
CA LYS A 139 0.87 -15.89 8.50
C LYS A 139 2.22 -16.35 9.03
N THR A 140 3.32 -15.70 8.60
CA THR A 140 4.67 -16.03 9.04
C THR A 140 4.76 -15.84 10.55
N ASP A 141 5.28 -16.82 11.28
CA ASP A 141 5.42 -16.83 12.74
C ASP A 141 4.11 -16.70 13.55
N LEU A 142 2.91 -16.67 12.90
CA LEU A 142 1.64 -16.54 13.62
C LEU A 142 1.43 -17.68 14.61
N HIS A 143 1.69 -18.93 14.23
CA HIS A 143 1.56 -20.08 15.15
C HIS A 143 2.49 -19.98 16.34
N SER A 144 3.76 -19.64 16.12
CA SER A 144 4.70 -19.47 17.23
C SER A 144 4.30 -18.35 18.18
N ASN A 145 3.75 -17.26 17.67
CA ASN A 145 3.25 -16.16 18.49
C ASN A 145 1.94 -16.53 19.22
N LEU A 146 1.06 -17.32 18.61
CA LEU A 146 -0.13 -17.86 19.27
C LEU A 146 0.26 -18.83 20.41
N ASP A 147 1.22 -19.72 20.18
CA ASP A 147 1.72 -20.65 21.21
C ASP A 147 2.35 -19.91 22.40
N LEU A 148 3.03 -18.80 22.13
CA LEU A 148 3.56 -17.93 23.20
C LEU A 148 2.43 -17.24 23.98
N ALA A 149 1.43 -16.70 23.28
CA ALA A 149 0.30 -16.03 23.90
C ALA A 149 -0.55 -16.99 24.74
N LEU A 150 -0.73 -18.23 24.30
CA LEU A 150 -1.51 -19.27 25.02
C LEU A 150 -0.85 -19.68 26.36
N LYS A 151 0.43 -19.40 26.58
CA LYS A 151 1.07 -19.60 27.88
C LYS A 151 0.60 -18.60 28.94
N THR A 152 0.14 -17.43 28.51
CA THR A 152 -0.23 -16.31 29.39
C THR A 152 -1.73 -16.02 29.38
N TYR A 153 -2.37 -16.18 28.23
CA TYR A 153 -3.75 -15.79 27.99
C TYR A 153 -4.66 -16.98 27.64
N LYS A 154 -5.93 -16.90 28.06
CA LYS A 154 -6.93 -17.87 27.61
C LYS A 154 -7.28 -17.67 26.14
N PRO A 155 -7.59 -18.74 25.36
CA PRO A 155 -7.87 -18.64 23.92
C PRO A 155 -8.94 -17.59 23.58
N LEU A 156 -10.01 -17.50 24.36
CA LEU A 156 -11.09 -16.51 24.13
C LEU A 156 -10.62 -15.07 24.30
N ILE A 157 -9.66 -14.79 25.16
CA ILE A 157 -9.07 -13.45 25.33
C ILE A 157 -8.25 -13.11 24.08
N ILE A 158 -7.43 -14.06 23.62
CA ILE A 158 -6.62 -13.85 22.40
C ILE A 158 -7.51 -13.49 21.21
N ILE A 159 -8.59 -14.26 21.02
CA ILE A 159 -9.52 -14.01 19.92
C ILE A 159 -10.22 -12.65 20.08
N ASN A 160 -10.84 -12.40 21.22
CA ASN A 160 -11.72 -11.26 21.42
C ASN A 160 -10.97 -9.93 21.58
N GLU A 161 -9.85 -9.94 22.31
CA GLU A 161 -9.14 -8.71 22.65
C GLU A 161 -8.05 -8.37 21.60
N TYR A 162 -7.37 -9.38 21.05
CA TYR A 162 -6.22 -9.13 20.18
C TYR A 162 -6.56 -9.31 18.70
N LEU A 163 -7.05 -10.49 18.30
CA LEU A 163 -7.31 -10.77 16.89
C LEU A 163 -8.50 -9.96 16.35
N LEU A 164 -9.62 -9.90 17.09
CA LEU A 164 -10.77 -9.08 16.68
C LEU A 164 -10.45 -7.58 16.69
N SER A 165 -9.59 -7.11 17.61
CA SER A 165 -9.14 -5.71 17.57
C SER A 165 -8.34 -5.40 16.31
N GLY A 166 -7.53 -6.36 15.83
CA GLY A 166 -6.86 -6.26 14.52
C GLY A 166 -7.86 -6.15 13.37
N MET A 167 -8.87 -7.01 13.34
CA MET A 167 -9.93 -6.94 12.32
C MET A 167 -10.75 -5.64 12.37
N LYS A 168 -10.95 -5.06 13.55
CA LYS A 168 -11.59 -3.74 13.68
C LYS A 168 -10.77 -2.66 12.98
N VAL A 169 -9.45 -2.64 13.20
CA VAL A 169 -8.53 -1.70 12.50
C VAL A 169 -8.59 -1.91 10.99
N VAL A 170 -8.59 -3.17 10.51
CA VAL A 170 -8.76 -3.49 9.09
C VAL A 170 -10.06 -2.90 8.54
N GLY A 171 -11.17 -3.01 9.28
CA GLY A 171 -12.45 -2.42 8.89
C GLY A 171 -12.41 -0.89 8.82
N GLU A 172 -11.75 -0.23 9.77
CA GLU A 172 -11.56 1.22 9.78
C GLU A 172 -10.70 1.70 8.60
N LEU A 173 -9.58 0.99 8.31
CA LEU A 173 -8.72 1.26 7.17
C LEU A 173 -9.44 1.06 5.84
N PHE A 174 -10.27 0.04 5.73
CA PHE A 174 -11.11 -0.19 4.54
C PHE A 174 -12.16 0.90 4.40
N GLY A 175 -12.88 1.26 5.46
CA GLY A 175 -13.90 2.30 5.43
C GLY A 175 -13.36 3.69 5.11
N SER A 176 -12.11 3.99 5.50
CA SER A 176 -11.41 5.24 5.16
C SER A 176 -10.74 5.23 3.77
N GLY A 177 -10.80 4.10 3.04
CA GLY A 177 -10.15 3.95 1.73
C GLY A 177 -8.62 3.80 1.78
N GLN A 178 -8.05 3.60 2.97
CA GLN A 178 -6.60 3.38 3.15
C GLN A 178 -6.20 1.92 2.90
N MET A 179 -7.14 1.00 2.93
CA MET A 179 -6.94 -0.41 2.63
C MET A 179 -7.95 -0.88 1.58
N GLN A 180 -7.48 -1.64 0.58
CA GLN A 180 -8.31 -2.16 -0.50
C GLN A 180 -8.83 -3.56 -0.16
N LEU A 181 -9.94 -3.97 -0.79
CA LEU A 181 -10.63 -5.24 -0.53
C LEU A 181 -9.72 -6.49 -0.54
N PRO A 182 -8.74 -6.66 -1.46
CA PRO A 182 -7.87 -7.83 -1.44
C PRO A 182 -7.10 -8.00 -0.12
N PHE A 183 -6.68 -6.92 0.51
CA PHE A 183 -5.98 -6.96 1.80
C PHE A 183 -6.92 -7.31 2.95
N VAL A 184 -8.16 -6.82 2.91
CA VAL A 184 -9.21 -7.22 3.88
C VAL A 184 -9.45 -8.73 3.82
N LEU A 185 -9.53 -9.29 2.61
CA LEU A 185 -9.69 -10.73 2.41
C LEU A 185 -8.47 -11.51 2.93
N GLN A 186 -7.26 -11.01 2.72
CA GLN A 186 -6.02 -11.60 3.25
C GLN A 186 -6.02 -11.60 4.78
N SER A 187 -6.40 -10.49 5.41
CA SER A 187 -6.57 -10.39 6.87
C SER A 187 -7.61 -11.38 7.40
N ALA A 188 -8.76 -11.49 6.71
CA ALA A 188 -9.81 -12.45 7.07
C ALA A 188 -9.35 -13.91 6.91
N GLU A 189 -8.53 -14.23 5.92
CA GLU A 189 -7.92 -15.56 5.76
C GLU A 189 -6.90 -15.85 6.87
N THR A 190 -6.13 -14.86 7.28
CA THR A 190 -5.19 -14.99 8.40
C THR A 190 -5.93 -15.23 9.72
N MET A 191 -7.09 -14.59 9.92
CA MET A 191 -7.95 -14.81 11.10
C MET A 191 -8.55 -16.22 11.16
N LYS A 192 -8.72 -16.90 10.02
CA LYS A 192 -9.24 -18.27 9.94
C LYS A 192 -8.16 -19.35 10.07
N TYR A 193 -6.91 -18.96 9.90
CA TYR A 193 -5.76 -19.85 9.90
C TYR A 193 -5.38 -20.30 11.30
#